data_9c6b026bd372d0ae4bffe206f5cb0913
#
_entry.id   9c6b026bd372d0ae4bffe206f5cb0913
#
_cell.length_a   1.000
_cell.length_b   1.000
_cell.length_c   1.000
_cell.angle_alpha   90.00
_cell.angle_beta   90.00
_cell.angle_gamma   90.00
#
_symmetry.space_group_name_H-M   'P 1'
#
loop_
_entity.id
_entity.type
_entity.pdbx_description
1 polymer ?
#
loop_
_entity_poly.entity_id
_entity_poly.type
_entity_poly.pdbx_seq_one_letter_code
_entity_poly.pdbx_strand_id
1 'polypeptide(L)'
;MRNRIIILNMTLIANIFSDLYNSIFNYLGGLSSAEIISTSLIILSAIVFVILERLFPYTKDQRILREGFFDDFAMYTIAQNYVLSIIIFGGIIHFIDNTTGISRLQLLAGIPIWAQLIFFVVTHDLYIYWMHRWMHKNKWLWRLHEAHHSPKKVDWLSGSRSHPLEIILNQTIEFAPIILLGAPVEVIAYKGLISAVWGMYIHCNVDIKSGWLQKIFNGPEMHRWHHSTGKGRNRNFATKFAFWDWMFGTAYLPETKADEYGLKTFFPAHYISQTLFAFRSFKKVKQKEN
;
A
#
# COMPACT_ATOMS: atom_id res chain seq x y z
N MET A 1 25.14 43.95 -8.55
CA MET A 1 24.54 43.12 -7.50
C MET A 1 23.57 42.06 -8.07
N ARG A 2 22.61 42.44 -8.90
CA ARG A 2 21.56 41.54 -9.43
C ARG A 2 22.13 40.31 -10.19
N ASN A 3 23.15 40.47 -11.05
CA ASN A 3 23.75 39.36 -11.78
C ASN A 3 24.55 38.38 -10.91
N ARG A 4 25.13 38.83 -9.78
CA ARG A 4 25.83 37.92 -8.84
C ARG A 4 24.87 37.05 -8.09
N ILE A 5 23.68 37.56 -7.71
CA ILE A 5 22.62 36.78 -7.02
C ILE A 5 22.04 35.71 -7.95
N ILE A 6 21.84 36.03 -9.24
CA ILE A 6 21.34 35.07 -10.23
C ILE A 6 22.35 33.94 -10.45
N ILE A 7 23.64 34.26 -10.60
CA ILE A 7 24.71 33.27 -10.79
C ILE A 7 24.83 32.38 -9.54
N LEU A 8 24.77 32.96 -8.33
CA LEU A 8 24.83 32.22 -7.08
C LEU A 8 23.65 31.25 -6.95
N ASN A 9 22.44 31.66 -7.34
CA ASN A 9 21.27 30.83 -7.35
C ASN A 9 21.35 29.69 -8.38
N MET A 10 21.87 29.95 -9.57
CA MET A 10 22.07 28.91 -10.60
C MET A 10 23.11 27.87 -10.17
N THR A 11 24.23 28.32 -9.56
CA THR A 11 25.25 27.41 -9.03
C THR A 11 24.70 26.55 -7.88
N LEU A 12 23.91 27.12 -6.98
CA LEU A 12 23.25 26.39 -5.90
C LEU A 12 22.28 25.33 -6.44
N ILE A 13 21.47 25.72 -7.43
CA ILE A 13 20.53 24.79 -8.09
C ILE A 13 21.30 23.67 -8.78
N ALA A 14 22.37 23.99 -9.53
CA ALA A 14 23.19 22.99 -10.21
C ALA A 14 23.84 22.01 -9.21
N ASN A 15 24.33 22.50 -8.07
CA ASN A 15 24.90 21.65 -7.02
C ASN A 15 23.84 20.73 -6.41
N ILE A 16 22.64 21.24 -6.11
CA ILE A 16 21.53 20.44 -5.60
C ILE A 16 21.17 19.32 -6.58
N PHE A 17 21.08 19.61 -7.89
CA PHE A 17 20.82 18.59 -8.90
C PHE A 17 21.94 17.57 -9.01
N SER A 18 23.21 18.01 -8.94
CA SER A 18 24.38 17.12 -8.96
C SER A 18 24.39 16.19 -7.74
N ASP A 19 24.14 16.74 -6.56
CA ASP A 19 24.12 15.95 -5.31
C ASP A 19 22.96 14.95 -5.30
N LEU A 20 21.79 15.35 -5.80
CA LEU A 20 20.63 14.47 -5.95
C LEU A 20 20.93 13.35 -6.97
N TYR A 21 21.51 13.69 -8.12
CA TYR A 21 21.91 12.71 -9.14
C TYR A 21 22.91 11.69 -8.57
N ASN A 22 23.97 12.16 -7.91
CA ASN A 22 24.98 11.30 -7.30
C ASN A 22 24.39 10.42 -6.19
N SER A 23 23.48 10.95 -5.38
CA SER A 23 22.77 10.19 -4.34
C SER A 23 21.90 9.09 -4.93
N ILE A 24 21.14 9.40 -5.99
CA ILE A 24 20.33 8.43 -6.72
C ILE A 24 21.22 7.36 -7.36
N PHE A 25 22.30 7.77 -8.04
CA PHE A 25 23.22 6.84 -8.70
C PHE A 25 23.90 5.89 -7.72
N ASN A 26 24.36 6.41 -6.57
CA ASN A 26 24.96 5.61 -5.51
C ASN A 26 23.94 4.66 -4.88
N TYR A 27 22.70 5.13 -4.65
CA TYR A 27 21.61 4.29 -4.16
C TYR A 27 21.31 3.14 -5.13
N LEU A 28 21.16 3.42 -6.43
CA LEU A 28 20.89 2.39 -7.44
C LEU A 28 22.06 1.41 -7.58
N GLY A 29 23.31 1.87 -7.48
CA GLY A 29 24.50 1.03 -7.51
C GLY A 29 24.65 0.12 -6.29
N GLY A 30 23.99 0.44 -5.17
CA GLY A 30 23.94 -0.39 -3.97
C GLY A 30 22.84 -1.44 -3.93
N LEU A 31 21.90 -1.41 -4.91
CA LEU A 31 20.79 -2.37 -4.95
C LEU A 31 21.27 -3.75 -5.44
N SER A 32 20.75 -4.79 -4.81
CA SER A 32 20.89 -6.16 -5.30
C SER A 32 20.12 -6.39 -6.61
N SER A 33 20.49 -7.41 -7.37
CA SER A 33 19.76 -7.79 -8.58
C SER A 33 18.27 -8.05 -8.31
N ALA A 34 17.93 -8.65 -7.16
CA ALA A 34 16.56 -8.91 -6.76
C ALA A 34 15.76 -7.62 -6.52
N GLU A 35 16.37 -6.60 -5.90
CA GLU A 35 15.72 -5.30 -5.68
C GLU A 35 15.51 -4.55 -7.00
N ILE A 36 16.49 -4.57 -7.90
CA ILE A 36 16.37 -3.97 -9.24
C ILE A 36 15.24 -4.65 -10.03
N ILE A 37 15.23 -5.98 -10.07
CA ILE A 37 14.20 -6.76 -10.76
C ILE A 37 12.82 -6.45 -10.16
N SER A 38 12.70 -6.49 -8.84
CA SER A 38 11.42 -6.24 -8.14
C SER A 38 10.89 -4.83 -8.43
N THR A 39 11.74 -3.81 -8.32
CA THR A 39 11.37 -2.42 -8.62
C THR A 39 10.94 -2.25 -10.07
N SER A 40 11.70 -2.84 -11.01
CA SER A 40 11.36 -2.80 -12.44
C SER A 40 10.02 -3.46 -12.74
N LEU A 41 9.74 -4.61 -12.12
CA LEU A 41 8.48 -5.32 -12.28
C LEU A 41 7.30 -4.56 -11.64
N ILE A 42 7.50 -3.86 -10.52
CA ILE A 42 6.47 -2.99 -9.93
C ILE A 42 6.11 -1.85 -10.90
N ILE A 43 7.12 -1.18 -11.47
CA ILE A 43 6.90 -0.09 -12.43
C ILE A 43 6.19 -0.62 -13.68
N LEU A 44 6.66 -1.74 -14.23
CA LEU A 44 6.03 -2.37 -15.39
C LEU A 44 4.57 -2.76 -15.09
N SER A 45 4.31 -3.33 -13.92
CA SER A 45 2.94 -3.69 -13.50
C SER A 45 2.04 -2.47 -13.40
N ALA A 46 2.53 -1.34 -12.88
CA ALA A 46 1.77 -0.10 -12.83
C ALA A 46 1.38 0.39 -14.25
N ILE A 47 2.32 0.34 -15.21
CA ILE A 47 2.05 0.68 -16.61
C ILE A 47 0.99 -0.27 -17.21
N VAL A 48 1.14 -1.57 -16.95
CA VAL A 48 0.19 -2.58 -17.43
C VAL A 48 -1.21 -2.32 -16.86
N PHE A 49 -1.34 -2.01 -15.56
CA PHE A 49 -2.63 -1.71 -14.95
C PHE A 49 -3.26 -0.43 -15.54
N VAL A 50 -2.48 0.63 -15.79
CA VAL A 50 -2.98 1.82 -16.48
C VAL A 50 -3.54 1.48 -17.86
N ILE A 51 -2.86 0.63 -18.64
CA ILE A 51 -3.33 0.19 -19.96
C ILE A 51 -4.61 -0.66 -19.83
N LEU A 52 -4.62 -1.64 -18.93
CA LEU A 52 -5.77 -2.53 -18.75
C LEU A 52 -7.02 -1.77 -18.29
N GLU A 53 -6.87 -0.78 -17.41
CA GLU A 53 -7.96 0.09 -16.98
C GLU A 53 -8.56 0.91 -18.11
N ARG A 54 -7.80 1.18 -19.19
CA ARG A 54 -8.32 1.88 -20.38
C ARG A 54 -8.99 0.92 -21.36
N LEU A 55 -8.44 -0.27 -21.50
CA LEU A 55 -8.98 -1.27 -22.43
C LEU A 55 -10.23 -1.98 -21.89
N PHE A 56 -10.25 -2.26 -20.59
CA PHE A 56 -11.30 -3.06 -19.95
C PHE A 56 -11.83 -2.40 -18.66
N PRO A 57 -12.37 -1.16 -18.71
CA PRO A 57 -12.74 -0.42 -17.51
C PRO A 57 -13.97 -1.00 -16.80
N TYR A 58 -13.86 -1.20 -15.49
CA TYR A 58 -15.00 -1.54 -14.63
C TYR A 58 -15.97 -0.35 -14.53
N THR A 59 -15.44 0.83 -14.20
CA THR A 59 -16.19 2.11 -14.26
C THR A 59 -15.74 2.84 -15.51
N LYS A 60 -16.67 2.96 -16.48
CA LYS A 60 -16.42 3.70 -17.73
C LYS A 60 -16.18 5.19 -17.43
N ASP A 61 -15.47 5.87 -18.32
CA ASP A 61 -15.18 7.31 -18.25
C ASP A 61 -14.41 7.80 -17.03
N GLN A 62 -13.81 6.88 -16.25
CA GLN A 62 -12.92 7.25 -15.16
C GLN A 62 -11.64 7.87 -15.73
N ARG A 63 -11.33 9.11 -15.32
CA ARG A 63 -10.10 9.81 -15.74
C ARG A 63 -8.87 9.16 -15.12
N ILE A 64 -7.73 9.13 -15.86
CA ILE A 64 -6.44 8.70 -15.32
C ILE A 64 -6.05 9.61 -14.15
N LEU A 65 -6.07 10.92 -14.39
CA LEU A 65 -5.82 11.93 -13.35
C LEU A 65 -7.14 12.27 -12.64
N ARG A 66 -7.62 11.34 -11.83
CA ARG A 66 -8.80 11.56 -10.99
C ARG A 66 -8.52 12.48 -9.80
N GLU A 67 -9.55 12.90 -9.12
CA GLU A 67 -9.42 13.65 -7.86
C GLU A 67 -8.52 12.88 -6.86
N GLY A 68 -7.50 13.55 -6.32
CA GLY A 68 -6.53 12.99 -5.39
C GLY A 68 -5.40 12.16 -6.01
N PHE A 69 -5.32 12.04 -7.35
CA PHE A 69 -4.27 11.28 -8.02
C PHE A 69 -2.85 11.73 -7.62
N PHE A 70 -2.60 13.04 -7.59
CA PHE A 70 -1.27 13.57 -7.26
C PHE A 70 -0.89 13.34 -5.80
N ASP A 71 -1.85 13.44 -4.86
CA ASP A 71 -1.61 13.07 -3.46
C ASP A 71 -1.29 11.57 -3.34
N ASP A 72 -2.03 10.71 -4.04
CA ASP A 72 -1.79 9.27 -4.03
C ASP A 72 -0.43 8.90 -4.63
N PHE A 73 -0.05 9.54 -5.74
CA PHE A 73 1.21 9.27 -6.41
C PHE A 73 2.40 9.87 -5.65
N ALA A 74 2.42 11.20 -5.45
CA ALA A 74 3.59 11.88 -4.91
C ALA A 74 3.73 11.69 -3.39
N MET A 75 2.61 11.80 -2.65
CA MET A 75 2.66 11.77 -1.20
C MET A 75 2.57 10.35 -0.65
N TYR A 76 1.51 9.60 -0.98
CA TYR A 76 1.31 8.26 -0.43
C TYR A 76 2.26 7.21 -1.02
N THR A 77 2.48 7.24 -2.36
CA THR A 77 3.32 6.20 -3.00
C THR A 77 4.81 6.52 -2.92
N ILE A 78 5.24 7.76 -3.09
CA ILE A 78 6.66 8.09 -3.14
C ILE A 78 7.16 8.60 -1.79
N ALA A 79 6.69 9.79 -1.36
CA ALA A 79 7.26 10.47 -0.20
C ALA A 79 7.04 9.69 1.10
N GLN A 80 5.82 9.24 1.35
CA GLN A 80 5.50 8.47 2.56
C GLN A 80 6.28 7.15 2.60
N ASN A 81 6.26 6.36 1.52
CA ASN A 81 6.97 5.08 1.52
C ASN A 81 8.48 5.27 1.70
N TYR A 82 9.08 6.28 1.10
CA TYR A 82 10.50 6.58 1.30
C TYR A 82 10.81 6.89 2.77
N VAL A 83 10.07 7.83 3.39
CA VAL A 83 10.28 8.21 4.80
C VAL A 83 10.01 7.03 5.73
N LEU A 84 8.92 6.30 5.50
CA LEU A 84 8.56 5.16 6.36
C LEU A 84 9.53 3.99 6.20
N SER A 85 10.11 3.76 5.02
CA SER A 85 11.13 2.73 4.85
C SER A 85 12.35 3.00 5.74
N ILE A 86 12.80 4.26 5.84
CA ILE A 86 13.90 4.64 6.73
C ILE A 86 13.53 4.35 8.19
N ILE A 87 12.32 4.71 8.61
CA ILE A 87 11.85 4.49 9.99
C ILE A 87 11.72 2.98 10.29
N ILE A 88 11.14 2.21 9.39
CA ILE A 88 10.85 0.79 9.59
C ILE A 88 12.13 -0.03 9.51
N PHE A 89 12.85 0.05 8.38
CA PHE A 89 14.04 -0.77 8.16
C PHE A 89 15.27 -0.24 8.89
N GLY A 90 15.59 1.07 8.73
CA GLY A 90 16.76 1.70 9.34
C GLY A 90 16.59 2.01 10.83
N GLY A 91 15.34 2.22 11.28
CA GLY A 91 15.02 2.46 12.70
C GLY A 91 14.57 1.19 13.42
N ILE A 92 13.31 0.81 13.27
CA ILE A 92 12.65 -0.18 14.13
C ILE A 92 13.28 -1.57 13.99
N ILE A 93 13.37 -2.10 12.77
CA ILE A 93 13.86 -3.47 12.53
C ILE A 93 15.35 -3.56 12.85
N HIS A 94 16.13 -2.56 12.43
CA HIS A 94 17.55 -2.49 12.74
C HIS A 94 17.81 -2.42 14.26
N PHE A 95 17.04 -1.63 15.02
CA PHE A 95 17.12 -1.57 16.47
C PHE A 95 16.82 -2.93 17.11
N ILE A 96 15.75 -3.61 16.68
CA ILE A 96 15.39 -4.93 17.19
C ILE A 96 16.51 -5.93 16.91
N ASP A 97 17.03 -5.96 15.68
CA ASP A 97 18.07 -6.89 15.29
C ASP A 97 19.40 -6.64 16.02
N ASN A 98 19.82 -5.39 16.14
CA ASN A 98 21.03 -5.03 16.90
C ASN A 98 20.93 -5.40 18.38
N THR A 99 19.73 -5.29 18.96
CA THR A 99 19.50 -5.59 20.37
C THR A 99 19.43 -7.10 20.63
N THR A 100 18.81 -7.85 19.71
CA THR A 100 18.56 -9.28 19.91
C THR A 100 19.58 -10.18 19.22
N GLY A 101 20.18 -9.74 18.10
CA GLY A 101 21.08 -10.53 17.27
C GLY A 101 20.46 -11.76 16.62
N ILE A 102 19.12 -11.85 16.58
CA ILE A 102 18.40 -13.04 16.10
C ILE A 102 18.74 -13.37 14.64
N SER A 103 18.91 -12.36 13.78
CA SER A 103 19.24 -12.58 12.36
C SER A 103 20.54 -13.37 12.15
N ARG A 104 21.47 -13.27 13.09
CA ARG A 104 22.75 -13.99 13.06
C ARG A 104 22.60 -15.50 13.23
N LEU A 105 21.47 -15.95 13.78
CA LEU A 105 21.16 -17.38 13.92
C LEU A 105 20.81 -18.03 12.60
N GLN A 106 20.52 -17.24 11.54
CA GLN A 106 20.22 -17.71 10.18
C GLN A 106 19.19 -18.85 10.16
N LEU A 107 18.08 -18.70 10.91
CA LEU A 107 17.09 -19.76 11.16
C LEU A 107 16.43 -20.29 9.87
N LEU A 108 16.50 -19.54 8.79
CA LEU A 108 15.96 -19.92 7.47
C LEU A 108 17.05 -20.44 6.51
N ALA A 109 18.29 -20.61 6.98
CA ALA A 109 19.37 -21.13 6.16
C ALA A 109 19.00 -22.53 5.62
N GLY A 110 19.26 -22.76 4.31
CA GLY A 110 18.94 -24.03 3.65
C GLY A 110 17.45 -24.21 3.24
N ILE A 111 16.55 -23.35 3.70
CA ILE A 111 15.16 -23.38 3.21
C ILE A 111 15.10 -22.69 1.83
N PRO A 112 14.54 -23.31 0.78
CA PRO A 112 14.46 -22.70 -0.53
C PRO A 112 13.66 -21.36 -0.51
N ILE A 113 14.09 -20.38 -1.31
CA ILE A 113 13.47 -19.05 -1.40
C ILE A 113 11.95 -19.15 -1.64
N TRP A 114 11.51 -20.02 -2.55
CA TRP A 114 10.08 -20.19 -2.84
C TRP A 114 9.27 -20.65 -1.62
N ALA A 115 9.83 -21.52 -0.78
CA ALA A 115 9.15 -22.00 0.41
C ALA A 115 9.05 -20.89 1.48
N GLN A 116 10.13 -20.12 1.65
CA GLN A 116 10.11 -18.93 2.52
C GLN A 116 9.07 -17.91 2.02
N LEU A 117 9.01 -17.63 0.73
CA LEU A 117 8.03 -16.71 0.14
C LEU A 117 6.59 -17.17 0.39
N ILE A 118 6.27 -18.46 0.12
CA ILE A 118 4.94 -19.00 0.39
C ILE A 118 4.58 -18.83 1.86
N PHE A 119 5.48 -19.19 2.76
CA PHE A 119 5.27 -19.08 4.21
C PHE A 119 4.96 -17.63 4.62
N PHE A 120 5.80 -16.65 4.23
CA PHE A 120 5.60 -15.25 4.60
C PHE A 120 4.41 -14.60 3.88
N VAL A 121 4.09 -15.00 2.65
CA VAL A 121 2.91 -14.48 1.94
C VAL A 121 1.63 -14.96 2.64
N VAL A 122 1.54 -16.24 2.99
CA VAL A 122 0.34 -16.83 3.60
C VAL A 122 0.14 -16.31 5.04
N THR A 123 1.20 -16.33 5.85
CA THR A 123 1.13 -15.91 7.25
C THR A 123 0.84 -14.43 7.40
N HIS A 124 1.50 -13.59 6.58
CA HIS A 124 1.23 -12.15 6.57
C HIS A 124 -0.20 -11.84 6.07
N ASP A 125 -0.71 -12.54 5.05
CA ASP A 125 -2.07 -12.30 4.56
C ASP A 125 -3.14 -12.69 5.58
N LEU A 126 -2.90 -13.76 6.37
CA LEU A 126 -3.76 -14.10 7.50
C LEU A 126 -3.75 -13.01 8.58
N TYR A 127 -2.57 -12.47 8.90
CA TYR A 127 -2.45 -11.33 9.82
C TYR A 127 -3.24 -10.13 9.28
N ILE A 128 -3.05 -9.76 8.00
CA ILE A 128 -3.77 -8.64 7.38
C ILE A 128 -5.27 -8.86 7.42
N TYR A 129 -5.77 -10.07 7.16
CA TYR A 129 -7.20 -10.38 7.27
C TYR A 129 -7.77 -10.00 8.65
N TRP A 130 -7.10 -10.43 9.74
CA TRP A 130 -7.55 -10.14 11.09
C TRP A 130 -7.40 -8.67 11.47
N MET A 131 -6.27 -8.06 11.13
CA MET A 131 -6.01 -6.64 11.40
C MET A 131 -6.99 -5.75 10.65
N HIS A 132 -7.23 -6.01 9.37
CA HIS A 132 -8.17 -5.29 8.52
C HIS A 132 -9.61 -5.40 9.04
N ARG A 133 -10.02 -6.64 9.40
CA ARG A 133 -11.32 -6.87 10.04
C ARG A 133 -11.46 -6.12 11.36
N TRP A 134 -10.39 -6.02 12.13
CA TRP A 134 -10.37 -5.27 13.38
C TRP A 134 -10.42 -3.76 13.14
N MET A 135 -9.71 -3.24 12.16
CA MET A 135 -9.78 -1.82 11.76
C MET A 135 -11.21 -1.39 11.43
N HIS A 136 -11.98 -2.23 10.75
CA HIS A 136 -13.39 -1.95 10.44
C HIS A 136 -14.33 -2.03 11.64
N LYS A 137 -13.96 -2.73 12.71
CA LYS A 137 -14.77 -2.88 13.93
C LYS A 137 -14.39 -1.93 15.04
N ASN A 138 -13.17 -1.46 15.07
CA ASN A 138 -12.65 -0.62 16.13
C ASN A 138 -12.61 0.84 15.68
N LYS A 139 -13.32 1.73 16.39
CA LYS A 139 -13.42 3.15 16.05
C LYS A 139 -12.08 3.91 16.03
N TRP A 140 -11.07 3.46 16.79
CA TRP A 140 -9.75 4.08 16.82
C TRP A 140 -8.93 3.63 15.63
N LEU A 141 -8.91 2.35 15.34
CA LEU A 141 -8.19 1.79 14.20
C LEU A 141 -8.84 2.21 12.88
N TRP A 142 -10.19 2.35 12.84
CA TRP A 142 -10.88 2.88 11.68
C TRP A 142 -10.35 4.25 11.26
N ARG A 143 -9.98 5.12 12.20
CA ARG A 143 -9.43 6.44 11.89
C ARG A 143 -8.09 6.39 11.16
N LEU A 144 -7.30 5.36 11.37
CA LEU A 144 -6.08 5.13 10.61
C LEU A 144 -6.40 4.58 9.21
N HIS A 145 -7.49 3.80 9.09
CA HIS A 145 -7.87 3.10 7.86
C HIS A 145 -8.87 3.88 6.98
N GLU A 146 -9.56 4.89 7.53
CA GLU A 146 -10.57 5.63 6.75
C GLU A 146 -9.99 6.39 5.56
N ALA A 147 -8.71 6.79 5.59
CA ALA A 147 -8.03 7.37 4.45
C ALA A 147 -8.04 6.42 3.25
N HIS A 148 -7.84 5.12 3.49
CA HIS A 148 -7.89 4.07 2.49
C HIS A 148 -9.27 3.96 1.81
N HIS A 149 -10.33 4.18 2.56
CA HIS A 149 -11.71 4.16 2.06
C HIS A 149 -12.21 5.51 1.53
N SER A 150 -11.38 6.55 1.54
CA SER A 150 -11.81 7.90 1.12
C SER A 150 -11.91 8.12 -0.41
N PRO A 151 -11.22 7.39 -1.30
CA PRO A 151 -11.33 7.60 -2.74
C PRO A 151 -12.75 7.35 -3.25
N LYS A 152 -13.31 8.33 -3.98
CA LYS A 152 -14.61 8.19 -4.66
C LYS A 152 -14.51 7.44 -5.98
N LYS A 153 -13.31 7.28 -6.50
CA LYS A 153 -12.96 6.51 -7.69
C LYS A 153 -11.80 5.61 -7.34
N VAL A 154 -12.01 4.31 -7.46
CA VAL A 154 -11.01 3.28 -7.12
C VAL A 154 -10.27 2.88 -8.39
N ASP A 155 -8.95 2.91 -8.36
CA ASP A 155 -8.04 2.51 -9.42
C ASP A 155 -6.77 1.88 -8.82
N TRP A 156 -5.87 1.40 -9.68
CA TRP A 156 -4.63 0.75 -9.30
C TRP A 156 -3.79 1.53 -8.27
N LEU A 157 -3.86 2.87 -8.28
CA LEU A 157 -3.08 3.75 -7.41
C LEU A 157 -3.78 4.03 -6.07
N SER A 158 -5.12 3.97 -6.03
CA SER A 158 -5.89 4.31 -4.83
C SER A 158 -5.58 3.42 -3.61
N GLY A 159 -5.09 2.21 -3.86
CA GLY A 159 -4.64 1.28 -2.81
C GLY A 159 -3.43 1.76 -2.01
N SER A 160 -2.65 2.72 -2.53
CA SER A 160 -1.51 3.30 -1.81
C SER A 160 -1.92 4.20 -0.63
N ARG A 161 -3.16 4.71 -0.65
CA ARG A 161 -3.67 5.64 0.35
C ARG A 161 -3.90 4.93 1.68
N SER A 162 -2.95 5.11 2.63
CA SER A 162 -3.00 4.54 3.98
C SER A 162 -2.34 5.48 4.98
N HIS A 163 -2.83 5.51 6.21
CA HIS A 163 -2.25 6.37 7.26
C HIS A 163 -0.82 5.90 7.62
N PRO A 164 0.16 6.82 7.85
CA PRO A 164 1.54 6.44 8.19
C PRO A 164 1.66 5.43 9.34
N LEU A 165 0.88 5.58 10.42
CA LEU A 165 0.91 4.63 11.55
C LEU A 165 0.39 3.25 11.18
N GLU A 166 -0.59 3.15 10.28
CA GLU A 166 -1.05 1.87 9.74
C GLU A 166 0.06 1.19 8.95
N ILE A 167 0.76 1.93 8.09
CA ILE A 167 1.88 1.42 7.30
C ILE A 167 3.03 0.98 8.20
N ILE A 168 3.42 1.80 9.20
CA ILE A 168 4.48 1.43 10.16
C ILE A 168 4.14 0.08 10.81
N LEU A 169 2.92 -0.08 11.31
CA LEU A 169 2.51 -1.32 11.97
C LEU A 169 2.53 -2.50 10.99
N ASN A 170 1.83 -2.37 9.88
CA ASN A 170 1.65 -3.47 8.93
C ASN A 170 2.98 -3.89 8.27
N GLN A 171 3.80 -2.95 7.81
CA GLN A 171 5.08 -3.27 7.17
C GLN A 171 6.13 -3.75 8.17
N THR A 172 6.12 -3.26 9.41
CA THR A 172 7.01 -3.83 10.44
C THR A 172 6.67 -5.31 10.67
N ILE A 173 5.40 -5.66 10.81
CA ILE A 173 4.97 -7.05 10.97
C ILE A 173 5.21 -7.88 9.71
N GLU A 174 5.14 -7.26 8.53
CA GLU A 174 5.45 -7.93 7.26
C GLU A 174 6.94 -8.30 7.15
N PHE A 175 7.85 -7.36 7.41
CA PHE A 175 9.25 -7.50 7.06
C PHE A 175 10.17 -7.88 8.23
N ALA A 176 9.82 -7.53 9.47
CA ALA A 176 10.64 -7.88 10.62
C ALA A 176 10.84 -9.40 10.76
N PRO A 177 9.84 -10.27 10.66
CA PRO A 177 10.07 -11.71 10.73
C PRO A 177 10.99 -12.22 9.63
N ILE A 178 10.91 -11.68 8.40
CA ILE A 178 11.76 -12.07 7.29
C ILE A 178 13.22 -11.78 7.61
N ILE A 179 13.50 -10.54 8.06
CA ILE A 179 14.86 -10.07 8.35
C ILE A 179 15.42 -10.75 9.61
N LEU A 180 14.65 -10.76 10.69
CA LEU A 180 15.09 -11.32 11.98
C LEU A 180 15.31 -12.83 11.94
N LEU A 181 14.60 -13.57 11.09
CA LEU A 181 14.85 -15.00 10.89
C LEU A 181 16.00 -15.29 9.92
N GLY A 182 16.65 -14.24 9.37
CA GLY A 182 17.83 -14.37 8.52
C GLY A 182 17.52 -14.81 7.09
N ALA A 183 16.36 -14.40 6.56
CA ALA A 183 16.06 -14.62 5.15
C ALA A 183 16.99 -13.80 4.24
N PRO A 184 17.34 -14.30 3.05
CA PRO A 184 18.13 -13.55 2.09
C PRO A 184 17.35 -12.38 1.49
N VAL A 185 18.07 -11.39 0.94
CA VAL A 185 17.49 -10.15 0.38
C VAL A 185 16.46 -10.42 -0.72
N GLU A 186 16.59 -11.52 -1.46
CA GLU A 186 15.65 -11.96 -2.48
C GLU A 186 14.25 -12.20 -1.92
N VAL A 187 14.16 -12.76 -0.71
CA VAL A 187 12.85 -12.98 -0.05
C VAL A 187 12.21 -11.66 0.31
N ILE A 188 12.98 -10.69 0.82
CA ILE A 188 12.49 -9.35 1.14
C ILE A 188 11.97 -8.66 -0.13
N ALA A 189 12.81 -8.63 -1.18
CA ALA A 189 12.51 -7.95 -2.43
C ALA A 189 11.28 -8.57 -3.15
N TYR A 190 11.22 -9.89 -3.28
CA TYR A 190 10.11 -10.56 -3.94
C TYR A 190 8.82 -10.53 -3.11
N LYS A 191 8.92 -10.56 -1.78
CA LYS A 191 7.75 -10.37 -0.92
C LYS A 191 7.16 -8.98 -1.09
N GLY A 192 8.00 -7.94 -1.15
CA GLY A 192 7.61 -6.56 -1.45
C GLY A 192 6.96 -6.43 -2.83
N LEU A 193 7.55 -7.04 -3.85
CA LEU A 193 6.98 -7.10 -5.20
C LEU A 193 5.58 -7.71 -5.20
N ILE A 194 5.41 -8.90 -4.59
CA ILE A 194 4.11 -9.58 -4.51
C ILE A 194 3.08 -8.67 -3.82
N SER A 195 3.43 -8.03 -2.71
CA SER A 195 2.52 -7.16 -1.98
C SER A 195 2.12 -5.92 -2.77
N ALA A 196 3.07 -5.27 -3.46
CA ALA A 196 2.81 -4.08 -4.27
C ALA A 196 1.92 -4.40 -5.49
N VAL A 197 2.29 -5.42 -6.27
CA VAL A 197 1.54 -5.81 -7.47
C VAL A 197 0.13 -6.28 -7.11
N TRP A 198 -0.01 -7.06 -6.04
CA TRP A 198 -1.33 -7.50 -5.60
C TRP A 198 -2.20 -6.35 -5.08
N GLY A 199 -1.60 -5.39 -4.37
CA GLY A 199 -2.29 -4.16 -3.95
C GLY A 199 -2.83 -3.36 -5.14
N MET A 200 -2.02 -3.19 -6.19
CA MET A 200 -2.48 -2.57 -7.45
C MET A 200 -3.60 -3.38 -8.12
N TYR A 201 -3.46 -4.71 -8.17
CA TYR A 201 -4.42 -5.61 -8.81
C TYR A 201 -5.81 -5.52 -8.18
N ILE A 202 -5.92 -5.67 -6.86
CA ILE A 202 -7.23 -5.69 -6.19
C ILE A 202 -7.98 -4.36 -6.25
N HIS A 203 -7.25 -3.24 -6.43
CA HIS A 203 -7.83 -1.90 -6.55
C HIS A 203 -8.06 -1.48 -8.01
N CYS A 204 -7.44 -2.14 -9.00
CA CYS A 204 -7.49 -1.68 -10.38
C CYS A 204 -8.93 -1.50 -10.92
N ASN A 205 -9.11 -0.51 -11.81
CA ASN A 205 -10.39 -0.25 -12.48
C ASN A 205 -10.59 -1.16 -13.69
N VAL A 206 -10.33 -2.47 -13.55
CA VAL A 206 -10.51 -3.45 -14.61
C VAL A 206 -11.74 -4.31 -14.34
N ASP A 207 -12.57 -4.54 -15.37
CA ASP A 207 -13.75 -5.40 -15.31
C ASP A 207 -13.35 -6.87 -15.46
N ILE A 208 -12.87 -7.46 -14.38
CA ILE A 208 -12.43 -8.86 -14.33
C ILE A 208 -13.52 -9.68 -13.67
N LYS A 209 -13.85 -10.83 -14.27
CA LYS A 209 -14.70 -11.87 -13.68
C LYS A 209 -13.90 -13.14 -13.53
N SER A 210 -13.35 -13.36 -12.34
CA SER A 210 -12.44 -14.47 -12.06
C SER A 210 -13.19 -15.77 -11.69
N GLY A 211 -14.53 -15.75 -11.58
CA GLY A 211 -15.35 -16.91 -11.34
C GLY A 211 -14.98 -17.65 -10.03
N TRP A 212 -14.76 -18.96 -10.11
CA TRP A 212 -14.42 -19.78 -8.94
C TRP A 212 -13.07 -19.42 -8.28
N LEU A 213 -12.15 -18.78 -9.02
CA LEU A 213 -10.86 -18.32 -8.47
C LEU A 213 -11.05 -17.33 -7.33
N GLN A 214 -12.17 -16.59 -7.28
CA GLN A 214 -12.53 -15.70 -6.17
C GLN A 214 -12.81 -16.45 -4.84
N LYS A 215 -12.86 -17.78 -4.86
CA LYS A 215 -12.89 -18.59 -3.63
C LYS A 215 -11.48 -18.79 -3.04
N ILE A 216 -10.44 -18.63 -3.83
CA ILE A 216 -9.05 -18.85 -3.44
C ILE A 216 -8.33 -17.50 -3.33
N PHE A 217 -8.36 -16.70 -4.39
CA PHE A 217 -7.63 -15.45 -4.51
C PHE A 217 -8.57 -14.25 -4.50
N ASN A 218 -8.23 -13.22 -3.77
CA ASN A 218 -8.95 -11.96 -3.81
C ASN A 218 -8.59 -11.18 -5.07
N GLY A 219 -9.60 -10.65 -5.72
CA GLY A 219 -9.47 -9.84 -6.93
C GLY A 219 -10.28 -8.55 -6.85
N PRO A 220 -10.24 -7.73 -7.92
CA PRO A 220 -10.96 -6.46 -7.98
C PRO A 220 -12.46 -6.60 -7.70
N GLU A 221 -13.09 -7.71 -8.11
CA GLU A 221 -14.53 -7.95 -7.90
C GLU A 221 -14.90 -7.92 -6.42
N MET A 222 -14.19 -8.70 -5.58
CA MET A 222 -14.46 -8.75 -4.13
C MET A 222 -14.01 -7.48 -3.42
N HIS A 223 -12.81 -6.99 -3.74
CA HIS A 223 -12.24 -5.85 -3.04
C HIS A 223 -12.97 -4.55 -3.34
N ARG A 224 -13.55 -4.38 -4.53
CA ARG A 224 -14.42 -3.23 -4.84
C ARG A 224 -15.66 -3.20 -3.96
N TRP A 225 -16.25 -4.35 -3.66
CA TRP A 225 -17.35 -4.41 -2.70
C TRP A 225 -16.91 -3.98 -1.30
N HIS A 226 -15.69 -4.33 -0.89
CA HIS A 226 -15.12 -3.88 0.37
C HIS A 226 -15.02 -2.34 0.43
N HIS A 227 -14.58 -1.69 -0.66
CA HIS A 227 -14.51 -0.24 -0.77
C HIS A 227 -15.85 0.45 -0.98
N SER A 228 -16.93 -0.29 -1.24
CA SER A 228 -18.25 0.30 -1.48
C SER A 228 -18.86 0.95 -0.24
N THR A 229 -19.75 1.92 -0.46
CA THR A 229 -20.53 2.52 0.64
C THR A 229 -21.69 1.64 1.10
N GLY A 230 -21.95 0.53 0.41
CA GLY A 230 -23.05 -0.38 0.62
C GLY A 230 -22.76 -1.55 1.57
N LYS A 231 -23.45 -2.67 1.32
CA LYS A 231 -23.39 -3.89 2.15
C LYS A 231 -22.02 -4.57 2.18
N GLY A 232 -21.17 -4.31 1.18
CA GLY A 232 -19.83 -4.88 1.07
C GLY A 232 -18.79 -4.24 1.98
N ARG A 233 -19.01 -3.03 2.49
CA ARG A 233 -18.04 -2.23 3.24
C ARG A 233 -17.38 -2.96 4.44
N ASN A 234 -18.12 -3.81 5.13
CA ASN A 234 -17.62 -4.58 6.26
C ASN A 234 -17.53 -6.08 5.94
N ARG A 235 -17.10 -6.38 4.72
CA ARG A 235 -16.89 -7.70 4.15
C ARG A 235 -15.58 -7.72 3.37
N ASN A 236 -15.13 -8.89 2.93
CA ASN A 236 -13.98 -9.07 2.04
C ASN A 236 -12.69 -8.43 2.59
N PHE A 237 -12.27 -8.83 3.79
CA PHE A 237 -11.12 -8.25 4.49
C PHE A 237 -9.77 -8.81 4.03
N ALA A 238 -9.75 -9.97 3.36
CA ALA A 238 -8.54 -10.54 2.82
C ALA A 238 -7.95 -9.66 1.71
N THR A 239 -6.62 -9.64 1.58
CA THR A 239 -5.95 -8.92 0.50
C THR A 239 -5.52 -9.84 -0.63
N LYS A 240 -4.86 -10.96 -0.35
CA LYS A 240 -4.38 -11.90 -1.37
C LYS A 240 -5.25 -13.14 -1.48
N PHE A 241 -5.58 -13.75 -0.37
CA PHE A 241 -6.27 -15.02 -0.35
C PHE A 241 -7.73 -14.87 0.12
N ALA A 242 -8.66 -14.79 -0.82
CA ALA A 242 -10.09 -14.71 -0.55
C ALA A 242 -10.64 -15.85 0.32
N PHE A 243 -9.97 -17.00 0.34
CA PHE A 243 -10.40 -18.14 1.13
C PHE A 243 -10.50 -17.82 2.63
N TRP A 244 -9.78 -16.82 3.17
CA TRP A 244 -9.97 -16.35 4.54
C TRP A 244 -11.38 -15.79 4.75
N ASP A 245 -11.87 -14.98 3.80
CA ASP A 245 -13.22 -14.43 3.87
C ASP A 245 -14.29 -15.52 3.79
N TRP A 246 -14.09 -16.52 2.94
CA TRP A 246 -15.00 -17.66 2.85
C TRP A 246 -14.95 -18.49 4.13
N MET A 247 -13.78 -18.79 4.65
CA MET A 247 -13.57 -19.59 5.85
C MET A 247 -14.18 -18.93 7.10
N PHE A 248 -14.02 -17.60 7.24
CA PHE A 248 -14.47 -16.86 8.42
C PHE A 248 -15.83 -16.15 8.23
N GLY A 249 -16.56 -16.45 7.15
CA GLY A 249 -17.91 -15.97 6.90
C GLY A 249 -18.03 -14.48 6.60
N THR A 250 -16.98 -13.87 6.05
CA THR A 250 -16.97 -12.46 5.67
C THR A 250 -16.98 -12.23 4.16
N ALA A 251 -17.01 -13.29 3.35
CA ALA A 251 -17.11 -13.19 1.90
C ALA A 251 -18.44 -12.54 1.47
N TYR A 252 -18.36 -11.66 0.49
CA TYR A 252 -19.49 -10.99 -0.14
C TYR A 252 -19.20 -10.72 -1.61
N LEU A 253 -19.82 -11.47 -2.50
CA LEU A 253 -19.62 -11.38 -3.94
C LEU A 253 -20.97 -11.56 -4.67
N PRO A 254 -21.82 -10.52 -4.70
CA PRO A 254 -23.07 -10.56 -5.46
C PRO A 254 -22.79 -10.45 -6.96
N GLU A 255 -23.75 -10.83 -7.79
CA GLU A 255 -23.66 -10.73 -9.26
C GLU A 255 -23.66 -9.29 -9.77
N THR A 256 -24.13 -8.33 -8.96
CA THR A 256 -24.17 -6.91 -9.29
C THR A 256 -22.81 -6.26 -9.11
N LYS A 257 -22.61 -5.07 -9.70
CA LYS A 257 -21.39 -4.26 -9.54
C LYS A 257 -21.53 -3.29 -8.39
N ALA A 258 -20.40 -3.07 -7.66
CA ALA A 258 -20.29 -1.96 -6.73
C ALA A 258 -20.12 -0.65 -7.54
N ASP A 259 -20.86 0.38 -7.20
CA ASP A 259 -20.95 1.64 -7.96
C ASP A 259 -20.62 2.89 -7.14
N GLU A 260 -20.83 2.84 -5.83
CA GLU A 260 -20.55 3.95 -4.93
C GLU A 260 -19.37 3.65 -4.00
N TYR A 261 -18.38 4.57 -3.97
CA TYR A 261 -17.17 4.49 -3.15
C TYR A 261 -16.98 5.76 -2.33
N GLY A 262 -16.03 5.72 -1.40
CA GLY A 262 -15.67 6.84 -0.55
C GLY A 262 -16.39 6.85 0.79
N LEU A 263 -16.23 7.94 1.52
CA LEU A 263 -16.82 8.14 2.83
C LEU A 263 -18.10 8.97 2.74
N LYS A 264 -19.14 8.58 3.50
CA LYS A 264 -20.41 9.35 3.61
C LYS A 264 -20.27 10.62 4.47
N THR A 265 -19.19 10.73 5.23
CA THR A 265 -18.89 11.89 6.08
C THR A 265 -17.78 12.70 5.47
N PHE A 266 -17.64 13.95 5.91
CA PHE A 266 -16.53 14.82 5.51
C PHE A 266 -15.18 14.14 5.78
N PHE A 267 -14.29 14.20 4.80
CA PHE A 267 -12.90 13.79 4.88
C PHE A 267 -12.03 14.78 4.11
N PRO A 268 -10.86 15.21 4.63
CA PRO A 268 -10.02 16.20 3.97
C PRO A 268 -9.52 15.74 2.61
N ALA A 269 -9.20 16.70 1.74
CA ALA A 269 -8.78 16.41 0.37
C ALA A 269 -7.28 16.05 0.25
N HIS A 270 -6.41 16.64 1.10
CA HIS A 270 -4.96 16.58 0.94
C HIS A 270 -4.27 15.74 2.01
N TYR A 271 -3.16 15.11 1.65
CA TYR A 271 -2.38 14.15 2.44
C TYR A 271 -2.15 14.59 3.90
N ILE A 272 -1.56 15.77 4.13
CA ILE A 272 -1.25 16.23 5.50
C ILE A 272 -2.52 16.37 6.34
N SER A 273 -3.57 16.97 5.78
CA SER A 273 -4.83 17.13 6.49
C SER A 273 -5.54 15.79 6.73
N GLN A 274 -5.44 14.83 5.81
CA GLN A 274 -5.95 13.46 5.97
C GLN A 274 -5.25 12.75 7.13
N THR A 275 -3.92 12.83 7.19
CA THR A 275 -3.11 12.24 8.26
C THR A 275 -3.46 12.84 9.62
N LEU A 276 -3.54 14.17 9.72
CA LEU A 276 -3.90 14.84 10.98
C LEU A 276 -5.35 14.57 11.39
N PHE A 277 -6.24 14.35 10.44
CA PHE A 277 -7.66 14.12 10.70
C PHE A 277 -7.95 12.83 11.48
N ALA A 278 -7.05 11.85 11.44
CA ALA A 278 -7.14 10.65 12.25
C ALA A 278 -7.16 10.93 13.77
N PHE A 279 -6.53 12.03 14.20
CA PHE A 279 -6.41 12.41 15.62
C PHE A 279 -7.52 13.34 16.12
N ARG A 280 -8.56 13.59 15.29
CA ARG A 280 -9.69 14.44 15.69
C ARG A 280 -10.46 13.88 16.90
N SER A 281 -11.11 14.77 17.66
CA SER A 281 -11.95 14.38 18.79
C SER A 281 -13.09 13.44 18.35
N PHE A 282 -13.51 12.52 19.24
CA PHE A 282 -14.73 11.71 19.09
C PHE A 282 -16.01 12.44 19.54
N LYS A 283 -15.93 13.69 20.02
CA LYS A 283 -17.12 14.48 20.32
C LYS A 283 -17.94 14.64 19.04
N LYS A 284 -19.24 14.36 19.11
CA LYS A 284 -20.17 14.60 17.98
C LYS A 284 -20.03 16.07 17.59
N VAL A 285 -19.56 16.35 16.39
CA VAL A 285 -19.75 17.66 15.79
C VAL A 285 -21.26 17.81 15.64
N LYS A 286 -21.90 18.71 16.41
CA LYS A 286 -23.28 19.07 16.16
C LYS A 286 -23.32 19.55 14.72
N GLN A 287 -24.01 18.80 13.85
CA GLN A 287 -24.36 19.32 12.53
C GLN A 287 -25.16 20.62 12.81
N LYS A 288 -24.62 21.76 12.36
CA LYS A 288 -25.44 22.93 12.22
C LYS A 288 -26.44 22.58 11.10
N GLU A 289 -27.67 22.34 11.49
CA GLU A 289 -28.81 22.37 10.59
C GLU A 289 -28.86 23.82 10.06
N ASN A 290 -28.59 23.98 8.77
CA ASN A 290 -28.93 25.16 7.99
C ASN A 290 -30.16 24.86 7.20
#